data_e218d48edbe2e4dd3e4aa67d1cba9391
#
_entry.id   e218d48edbe2e4dd3e4aa67d1cba9391
#
_cell.length_a   1.000
_cell.length_b   1.000
_cell.length_c   1.000
_cell.angle_alpha   90.00
_cell.angle_beta   90.00
_cell.angle_gamma   90.00
#
_symmetry.space_group_name_H-M   'P 1'
#
loop_
_entity.id
_entity.type
_entity.pdbx_description
1 polymer ?
#
loop_
_entity_poly.entity_id
_entity_poly.type
_entity_poly.pdbx_seq_one_letter_code
_entity_poly.pdbx_strand_id
1 'polypeptide(L)'
;MATPGTGSSGGIAGSVEIEVRARMDRFDREMHELRTRLDRFHKDTQAGFNRLQQGVNGVTNAIGTMRTMVAAVAGGALANFIKSGSQMGSELAKTAQTIGITTERLQELRYAAGTADVSAEELDQSLRILSRNLGDRSGQVTNFSKALGQLGLRMEDLKGLNFDEKLALISDRLSKVQDQTKRNSLAMDLFGRAGIQAINVLGAGSAVMQKLSAEAHKLGLILGKE
;
A
#
# COMPACT_ATOMS: atom_id res chain seq x y z
N MET A 1 44.68 -22.41 64.10
CA MET A 1 43.38 -22.93 63.65
C MET A 1 42.81 -21.92 62.67
N ALA A 2 42.80 -22.27 61.40
CA ALA A 2 42.37 -21.41 60.31
C ALA A 2 40.93 -21.84 59.92
N THR A 3 40.05 -20.88 59.75
CA THR A 3 38.75 -21.05 59.14
C THR A 3 38.77 -20.58 57.72
N PRO A 4 38.25 -21.34 56.74
CA PRO A 4 38.25 -20.95 55.34
C PRO A 4 37.06 -20.03 55.03
N GLY A 5 37.35 -18.97 54.27
CA GLY A 5 36.35 -18.06 53.74
C GLY A 5 35.54 -18.69 52.64
N THR A 6 34.23 -18.59 52.74
CA THR A 6 33.26 -18.91 51.68
C THR A 6 33.22 -17.79 50.65
N GLY A 7 33.66 -18.11 49.42
CA GLY A 7 33.55 -17.19 48.29
C GLY A 7 32.10 -17.04 47.83
N SER A 8 31.64 -15.82 47.78
CA SER A 8 30.35 -15.41 47.20
C SER A 8 30.41 -15.48 45.68
N SER A 9 29.77 -16.47 45.08
CA SER A 9 29.57 -16.58 43.62
C SER A 9 28.14 -16.23 43.19
N GLY A 10 27.45 -15.34 43.93
CA GLY A 10 26.06 -15.01 43.72
C GLY A 10 25.74 -13.79 42.86
N GLY A 11 26.77 -13.02 42.44
CA GLY A 11 26.53 -11.68 41.84
C GLY A 11 26.20 -11.61 40.36
N ILE A 12 26.67 -12.57 39.58
CA ILE A 12 26.54 -12.48 38.09
C ILE A 12 25.26 -13.15 37.60
N ALA A 13 24.83 -14.24 38.19
CA ALA A 13 23.59 -14.94 37.80
C ALA A 13 22.33 -14.11 38.10
N GLY A 14 22.30 -13.39 39.23
CA GLY A 14 21.19 -12.52 39.62
C GLY A 14 21.02 -11.30 38.74
N SER A 15 22.14 -10.69 38.27
CA SER A 15 22.07 -9.53 37.39
C SER A 15 21.57 -9.86 35.98
N VAL A 16 21.95 -11.02 35.43
CA VAL A 16 21.47 -11.49 34.12
C VAL A 16 19.99 -11.85 34.19
N GLU A 17 19.53 -12.48 35.28
CA GLU A 17 18.13 -12.82 35.44
C GLU A 17 17.23 -11.59 35.59
N ILE A 18 17.68 -10.56 36.30
CA ILE A 18 16.95 -9.27 36.38
C ILE A 18 16.90 -8.56 35.02
N GLU A 19 17.98 -8.59 34.25
CA GLU A 19 18.04 -7.94 32.94
C GLU A 19 17.15 -8.68 31.91
N VAL A 20 17.10 -10.00 31.94
CA VAL A 20 16.23 -10.81 31.12
C VAL A 20 14.75 -10.57 31.48
N ARG A 21 14.40 -10.54 32.77
CA ARG A 21 13.03 -10.20 33.20
C ARG A 21 12.62 -8.80 32.76
N ALA A 22 13.47 -7.80 32.94
CA ALA A 22 13.17 -6.42 32.51
C ALA A 22 12.99 -6.29 31.00
N ARG A 23 13.69 -7.09 30.20
CA ARG A 23 13.49 -7.17 28.74
C ARG A 23 12.20 -7.88 28.39
N MET A 24 11.85 -8.96 29.06
CA MET A 24 10.58 -9.66 28.85
C MET A 24 9.39 -8.78 29.25
N ASP A 25 9.45 -8.08 30.38
CA ASP A 25 8.40 -7.15 30.82
C ASP A 25 8.23 -5.96 29.87
N ARG A 26 9.29 -5.56 29.16
CA ARG A 26 9.24 -4.53 28.10
C ARG A 26 8.60 -5.11 26.85
N PHE A 27 9.00 -6.29 26.44
CA PHE A 27 8.46 -6.99 25.29
C PHE A 27 6.96 -7.28 25.48
N ASP A 28 6.54 -7.72 26.64
CA ASP A 28 5.14 -7.98 26.95
C ASP A 28 4.30 -6.70 26.91
N ARG A 29 4.84 -5.56 27.37
CA ARG A 29 4.17 -4.25 27.26
C ARG A 29 4.05 -3.79 25.81
N GLU A 30 5.11 -3.92 25.02
CA GLU A 30 5.11 -3.58 23.60
C GLU A 30 4.16 -4.46 22.79
N MET A 31 4.10 -5.77 23.12
CA MET A 31 3.15 -6.70 22.50
C MET A 31 1.70 -6.40 22.89
N HIS A 32 1.47 -5.99 24.14
CA HIS A 32 0.13 -5.58 24.58
C HIS A 32 -0.32 -4.27 23.90
N GLU A 33 0.60 -3.33 23.72
CA GLU A 33 0.32 -2.09 22.99
C GLU A 33 0.06 -2.34 21.51
N LEU A 34 0.83 -3.22 20.86
CA LEU A 34 0.58 -3.66 19.49
C LEU A 34 -0.80 -4.34 19.35
N ARG A 35 -1.16 -5.26 20.24
CA ARG A 35 -2.49 -5.89 20.24
C ARG A 35 -3.58 -4.85 20.39
N THR A 36 -3.43 -3.90 21.30
CA THR A 36 -4.42 -2.82 21.51
C THR A 36 -4.55 -1.90 20.28
N ARG A 37 -3.45 -1.63 19.56
CA ARG A 37 -3.47 -0.88 18.30
C ARG A 37 -4.13 -1.67 17.17
N LEU A 38 -3.85 -2.96 17.06
CA LEU A 38 -4.50 -3.86 16.10
C LEU A 38 -6.02 -3.97 16.36
N ASP A 39 -6.43 -4.11 17.63
CA ASP A 39 -7.84 -4.19 18.00
C ASP A 39 -8.59 -2.88 17.71
N ARG A 40 -7.95 -1.72 17.92
CA ARG A 40 -8.51 -0.43 17.51
C ARG A 40 -8.63 -0.34 15.99
N PHE A 41 -7.58 -0.68 15.27
CA PHE A 41 -7.60 -0.71 13.81
C PHE A 41 -8.70 -1.63 13.27
N HIS A 42 -8.86 -2.83 13.83
CA HIS A 42 -9.96 -3.74 13.49
C HIS A 42 -11.34 -3.13 13.77
N LYS A 43 -11.51 -2.48 14.93
CA LYS A 43 -12.78 -1.82 15.28
C LYS A 43 -13.09 -0.63 14.38
N ASP A 44 -12.09 0.20 14.07
CA ASP A 44 -12.26 1.37 13.23
C ASP A 44 -12.52 0.97 11.76
N THR A 45 -11.83 -0.06 11.27
CA THR A 45 -12.06 -0.62 9.93
C THR A 45 -13.44 -1.28 9.83
N GLN A 46 -13.85 -2.02 10.85
CA GLN A 46 -15.17 -2.66 10.90
C GLN A 46 -16.31 -1.62 11.05
N ALA A 47 -16.08 -0.57 11.82
CA ALA A 47 -17.03 0.55 11.94
C ALA A 47 -17.14 1.33 10.62
N GLY A 48 -16.03 1.54 9.91
CA GLY A 48 -16.01 2.13 8.56
C GLY A 48 -16.75 1.25 7.55
N PHE A 49 -16.48 -0.05 7.56
CA PHE A 49 -17.14 -1.03 6.69
C PHE A 49 -18.65 -1.14 6.98
N ASN A 50 -19.06 -1.15 8.25
CA ASN A 50 -20.47 -1.16 8.65
C ASN A 50 -21.20 0.12 8.21
N ARG A 51 -20.53 1.29 8.26
CA ARG A 51 -21.09 2.54 7.71
C ARG A 51 -21.24 2.50 6.20
N LEU A 52 -20.25 1.92 5.48
CA LEU A 52 -20.34 1.71 4.04
C LEU A 52 -21.46 0.71 3.69
N GLN A 53 -21.56 -0.40 4.42
CA GLN A 53 -22.58 -1.41 4.22
C GLN A 53 -23.99 -0.88 4.56
N GLN A 54 -24.12 -0.04 5.59
CA GLN A 54 -25.38 0.67 5.87
C GLN A 54 -25.72 1.69 4.77
N GLY A 55 -24.71 2.35 4.18
CA GLY A 55 -24.89 3.22 3.01
C GLY A 55 -25.34 2.43 1.79
N VAL A 56 -24.69 1.29 1.50
CA VAL A 56 -25.04 0.41 0.38
C VAL A 56 -26.40 -0.27 0.59
N ASN A 57 -26.71 -0.74 1.81
CA ASN A 57 -28.02 -1.30 2.14
C ASN A 57 -29.13 -0.22 2.11
N GLY A 58 -28.80 1.03 2.44
CA GLY A 58 -29.68 2.17 2.25
C GLY A 58 -29.98 2.43 0.78
N VAL A 59 -28.99 2.26 -0.10
CA VAL A 59 -29.15 2.38 -1.57
C VAL A 59 -29.95 1.23 -2.14
N THR A 60 -29.69 -0.02 -1.75
CA THR A 60 -30.45 -1.19 -2.22
C THR A 60 -31.91 -1.20 -1.72
N ASN A 61 -32.13 -0.77 -0.47
CA ASN A 61 -33.51 -0.57 0.04
C ASN A 61 -34.21 0.63 -0.64
N ALA A 62 -33.45 1.70 -0.97
CA ALA A 62 -33.99 2.83 -1.73
C ALA A 62 -34.38 2.43 -3.17
N ILE A 63 -33.63 1.52 -3.80
CA ILE A 63 -33.98 0.95 -5.12
C ILE A 63 -35.24 0.07 -5.02
N GLY A 64 -35.41 -0.68 -3.93
CA GLY A 64 -36.64 -1.46 -3.67
C GLY A 64 -37.88 -0.59 -3.44
N THR A 65 -37.75 0.58 -2.81
CA THR A 65 -38.82 1.57 -2.58
C THR A 65 -38.97 2.56 -3.74
N MET A 66 -38.06 2.60 -4.72
CA MET A 66 -38.15 3.45 -5.91
C MET A 66 -39.37 3.18 -6.79
N ARG A 67 -40.03 2.02 -6.68
CA ARG A 67 -41.29 1.76 -7.40
C ARG A 67 -42.44 2.65 -6.93
N THR A 68 -42.33 3.27 -5.75
CA THR A 68 -43.39 4.12 -5.18
C THR A 68 -42.97 5.59 -4.95
N MET A 69 -41.68 5.95 -5.07
CA MET A 69 -41.18 7.32 -4.79
C MET A 69 -40.71 8.11 -6.03
N VAL A 70 -40.94 7.64 -7.24
CA VAL A 70 -40.58 8.36 -8.48
C VAL A 70 -41.35 9.70 -8.64
N ALA A 71 -42.35 9.97 -7.83
CA ALA A 71 -43.18 11.17 -7.94
C ALA A 71 -42.82 12.31 -6.98
N ALA A 72 -41.94 12.15 -5.99
CA ALA A 72 -41.88 13.13 -4.88
C ALA A 72 -40.51 13.71 -4.48
N VAL A 73 -39.39 13.26 -5.04
CA VAL A 73 -38.08 13.82 -4.72
C VAL A 73 -37.44 14.39 -5.96
N ALA A 74 -37.55 15.70 -6.09
CA ALA A 74 -36.91 16.50 -7.13
C ALA A 74 -35.45 16.06 -7.36
N GLY A 75 -35.17 15.60 -8.58
CA GLY A 75 -34.01 14.93 -9.13
C GLY A 75 -32.59 15.44 -8.87
N GLY A 76 -32.35 16.30 -7.86
CA GLY A 76 -31.04 16.88 -7.63
C GLY A 76 -30.07 15.97 -6.89
N ALA A 77 -30.50 15.32 -5.80
CA ALA A 77 -29.59 14.54 -4.97
C ALA A 77 -29.16 13.21 -5.62
N LEU A 78 -30.12 12.50 -6.25
CA LEU A 78 -29.83 11.27 -6.98
C LEU A 78 -29.03 11.54 -8.26
N ALA A 79 -29.37 12.61 -8.99
CA ALA A 79 -28.60 13.03 -10.15
C ALA A 79 -27.15 13.41 -9.78
N ASN A 80 -26.94 14.08 -8.64
CA ASN A 80 -25.61 14.40 -8.14
C ASN A 80 -24.83 13.14 -7.68
N PHE A 81 -25.50 12.17 -7.05
CA PHE A 81 -24.86 10.91 -6.64
C PHE A 81 -24.46 10.07 -7.87
N ILE A 82 -25.36 9.91 -8.84
CA ILE A 82 -25.05 9.21 -10.11
C ILE A 82 -23.94 9.94 -10.87
N LYS A 83 -23.99 11.28 -10.91
CA LYS A 83 -22.95 12.10 -11.55
C LYS A 83 -21.61 11.94 -10.83
N SER A 84 -21.57 11.94 -9.51
CA SER A 84 -20.34 11.74 -8.72
C SER A 84 -19.77 10.34 -8.92
N GLY A 85 -20.60 9.29 -8.89
CA GLY A 85 -20.18 7.92 -9.15
C GLY A 85 -19.66 7.72 -10.57
N SER A 86 -20.32 8.30 -11.55
CA SER A 86 -19.91 8.30 -12.96
C SER A 86 -18.60 9.10 -13.17
N GLN A 87 -18.43 10.23 -12.47
CA GLN A 87 -17.20 11.02 -12.53
C GLN A 87 -16.02 10.27 -11.91
N MET A 88 -16.19 9.65 -10.73
CA MET A 88 -15.16 8.82 -10.10
C MET A 88 -14.75 7.65 -10.98
N GLY A 89 -15.70 6.95 -11.59
CA GLY A 89 -15.41 5.86 -12.52
C GLY A 89 -14.65 6.33 -13.76
N SER A 90 -15.04 7.48 -14.32
CA SER A 90 -14.36 8.05 -15.50
C SER A 90 -12.95 8.57 -15.19
N GLU A 91 -12.74 9.12 -13.99
CA GLU A 91 -11.42 9.59 -13.55
C GLU A 91 -10.48 8.41 -13.29
N LEU A 92 -10.99 7.36 -12.63
CA LEU A 92 -10.25 6.11 -12.43
C LEU A 92 -9.83 5.51 -13.78
N ALA A 93 -10.75 5.43 -14.75
CA ALA A 93 -10.48 4.90 -16.07
C ALA A 93 -9.43 5.74 -16.83
N LYS A 94 -9.55 7.07 -16.79
CA LYS A 94 -8.55 7.97 -17.43
C LYS A 94 -7.18 7.83 -16.80
N THR A 95 -7.12 7.72 -15.48
CA THR A 95 -5.85 7.53 -14.76
C THR A 95 -5.22 6.19 -15.12
N ALA A 96 -5.98 5.10 -15.09
CA ALA A 96 -5.52 3.77 -15.46
C ALA A 96 -5.02 3.73 -16.91
N GLN A 97 -5.77 4.35 -17.85
CA GLN A 97 -5.37 4.47 -19.23
C GLN A 97 -4.07 5.29 -19.42
N THR A 98 -3.91 6.39 -18.67
CA THR A 98 -2.69 7.23 -18.74
C THR A 98 -1.46 6.47 -18.25
N ILE A 99 -1.61 5.61 -17.24
CA ILE A 99 -0.54 4.78 -16.69
C ILE A 99 -0.26 3.58 -17.62
N GLY A 100 -1.29 3.06 -18.28
CA GLY A 100 -1.22 1.87 -19.14
C GLY A 100 -1.54 0.58 -18.40
N ILE A 101 -2.45 0.64 -17.42
CA ILE A 101 -2.96 -0.51 -16.64
C ILE A 101 -4.49 -0.58 -16.72
N THR A 102 -5.08 -1.66 -16.19
CA THR A 102 -6.54 -1.77 -16.05
C THR A 102 -7.05 -0.96 -14.85
N THR A 103 -8.34 -0.66 -14.84
CA THR A 103 -9.00 0.01 -13.71
C THR A 103 -8.96 -0.85 -12.45
N GLU A 104 -9.11 -2.15 -12.60
CA GLU A 104 -9.02 -3.15 -11.54
C GLU A 104 -7.62 -3.10 -10.90
N ARG A 105 -6.58 -3.12 -11.75
CA ARG A 105 -5.20 -3.05 -11.28
C ARG A 105 -4.87 -1.76 -10.55
N LEU A 106 -5.39 -0.63 -11.03
CA LEU A 106 -5.22 0.65 -10.32
C LEU A 106 -5.89 0.64 -8.94
N GLN A 107 -7.09 0.02 -8.81
CA GLN A 107 -7.77 -0.12 -7.53
C GLN A 107 -6.97 -1.00 -6.56
N GLU A 108 -6.43 -2.13 -7.02
CA GLU A 108 -5.56 -3.00 -6.22
C GLU A 108 -4.33 -2.25 -5.68
N LEU A 109 -3.66 -1.47 -6.56
CA LEU A 109 -2.50 -0.68 -6.16
C LEU A 109 -2.86 0.44 -5.19
N ARG A 110 -4.02 1.09 -5.37
CA ARG A 110 -4.53 2.11 -4.43
C ARG A 110 -4.90 1.49 -3.08
N TYR A 111 -5.47 0.28 -3.06
CA TYR A 111 -5.68 -0.45 -1.82
C TYR A 111 -4.35 -0.72 -1.10
N ALA A 112 -3.36 -1.25 -1.82
CA ALA A 112 -2.02 -1.48 -1.26
C ALA A 112 -1.38 -0.18 -0.75
N ALA A 113 -1.55 0.94 -1.45
CA ALA A 113 -1.08 2.25 -1.02
C ALA A 113 -1.74 2.69 0.30
N GLY A 114 -3.04 2.55 0.41
CA GLY A 114 -3.78 2.87 1.63
C GLY A 114 -3.34 2.04 2.85
N THR A 115 -2.92 0.78 2.66
CA THR A 115 -2.37 -0.04 3.76
C THR A 115 -0.99 0.42 4.24
N ALA A 116 -0.29 1.24 3.45
CA ALA A 116 1.03 1.78 3.74
C ALA A 116 1.02 3.30 3.99
N ASP A 117 -0.13 3.87 4.31
CA ASP A 117 -0.34 5.31 4.56
C ASP A 117 0.11 6.20 3.38
N VAL A 118 -0.02 5.69 2.15
CA VAL A 118 0.24 6.43 0.91
C VAL A 118 -1.08 6.84 0.28
N SER A 119 -1.22 8.13 -0.05
CA SER A 119 -2.42 8.62 -0.71
C SER A 119 -2.55 8.10 -2.15
N ALA A 120 -3.79 8.00 -2.64
CA ALA A 120 -4.05 7.58 -4.02
C ALA A 120 -3.39 8.53 -5.03
N GLU A 121 -3.36 9.83 -4.74
CA GLU A 121 -2.77 10.86 -5.58
C GLU A 121 -1.25 10.69 -5.69
N GLU A 122 -0.57 10.42 -4.59
CA GLU A 122 0.89 10.19 -4.57
C GLU A 122 1.26 8.91 -5.34
N LEU A 123 0.48 7.85 -5.16
CA LEU A 123 0.64 6.62 -5.93
C LEU A 123 0.43 6.88 -7.43
N ASP A 124 -0.68 7.50 -7.81
CA ASP A 124 -1.02 7.79 -9.20
C ASP A 124 0.06 8.63 -9.88
N GLN A 125 0.56 9.66 -9.18
CA GLN A 125 1.64 10.51 -9.67
C GLN A 125 2.92 9.69 -9.88
N SER A 126 3.27 8.82 -8.94
CA SER A 126 4.43 7.94 -9.03
C SER A 126 4.34 7.00 -10.23
N LEU A 127 3.17 6.37 -10.44
CA LEU A 127 2.92 5.47 -11.56
C LEU A 127 2.94 6.20 -12.91
N ARG A 128 2.39 7.42 -12.99
CA ARG A 128 2.45 8.25 -14.22
C ARG A 128 3.88 8.63 -14.57
N ILE A 129 4.71 8.98 -13.57
CA ILE A 129 6.13 9.30 -13.80
C ILE A 129 6.87 8.06 -14.29
N LEU A 130 6.66 6.90 -13.64
CA LEU A 130 7.23 5.64 -14.10
C LEU A 130 6.80 5.31 -15.54
N SER A 131 5.50 5.40 -15.85
CA SER A 131 4.97 5.15 -17.20
C SER A 131 5.63 6.04 -18.24
N ARG A 132 5.74 7.34 -17.97
CA ARG A 132 6.43 8.29 -18.84
C ARG A 132 7.89 7.94 -19.04
N ASN A 133 8.63 7.62 -17.96
CA ASN A 133 10.04 7.28 -18.02
C ASN A 133 10.29 5.98 -18.80
N LEU A 134 9.40 5.01 -18.66
CA LEU A 134 9.42 3.76 -19.43
C LEU A 134 9.08 3.95 -20.91
N GLY A 135 8.33 4.99 -21.23
CA GLY A 135 7.98 5.37 -22.61
C GLY A 135 9.04 6.22 -23.31
N ASP A 136 10.02 6.74 -22.59
CA ASP A 136 11.09 7.56 -23.17
C ASP A 136 12.03 6.70 -24.03
N ARG A 137 12.04 7.02 -25.33
CA ARG A 137 12.87 6.34 -26.36
C ARG A 137 14.00 7.22 -26.86
N SER A 138 14.32 8.31 -26.17
CA SER A 138 15.34 9.26 -26.61
C SER A 138 16.76 8.65 -26.67
N GLY A 139 16.99 7.54 -26.00
CA GLY A 139 18.31 6.90 -25.87
C GLY A 139 19.29 7.70 -25.00
N GLN A 140 18.84 8.80 -24.40
CA GLN A 140 19.68 9.62 -23.54
C GLN A 140 19.86 8.94 -22.17
N VAL A 141 21.03 9.16 -21.57
CA VAL A 141 21.31 8.69 -20.19
C VAL A 141 20.60 9.62 -19.21
N THR A 142 19.44 9.18 -18.73
CA THR A 142 18.63 9.90 -17.75
C THR A 142 18.91 9.39 -16.33
N ASN A 143 18.43 10.11 -15.31
CA ASN A 143 18.48 9.59 -13.93
C ASN A 143 17.72 8.28 -13.80
N PHE A 144 16.61 8.12 -14.52
CA PHE A 144 15.86 6.87 -14.60
C PHE A 144 16.71 5.70 -15.11
N SER A 145 17.42 5.87 -16.22
CA SER A 145 18.28 4.81 -16.78
C SER A 145 19.47 4.47 -15.86
N LYS A 146 20.02 5.46 -15.16
CA LYS A 146 21.05 5.27 -14.13
C LYS A 146 20.51 4.48 -12.94
N ALA A 147 19.30 4.82 -12.48
CA ALA A 147 18.65 4.12 -11.36
C ALA A 147 18.35 2.66 -11.73
N LEU A 148 17.87 2.39 -12.95
CA LEU A 148 17.73 1.02 -13.45
C LEU A 148 19.06 0.27 -13.43
N GLY A 149 20.14 0.88 -13.91
CA GLY A 149 21.48 0.29 -13.89
C GLY A 149 21.94 -0.04 -12.47
N GLN A 150 21.66 0.80 -11.47
CA GLN A 150 21.97 0.51 -10.06
C GLN A 150 21.14 -0.64 -9.48
N LEU A 151 19.95 -0.91 -10.06
CA LEU A 151 19.14 -2.08 -9.74
C LEU A 151 19.55 -3.33 -10.52
N GLY A 152 20.59 -3.24 -11.37
CA GLY A 152 21.02 -4.31 -12.25
C GLY A 152 20.04 -4.59 -13.38
N LEU A 153 19.33 -3.56 -13.85
CA LEU A 153 18.38 -3.61 -14.96
C LEU A 153 18.83 -2.68 -16.08
N ARG A 154 18.52 -3.05 -17.31
CA ARG A 154 18.70 -2.23 -18.51
C ARG A 154 17.34 -2.01 -19.17
N MET A 155 17.22 -0.99 -20.01
CA MET A 155 15.99 -0.75 -20.75
C MET A 155 15.60 -1.93 -21.66
N GLU A 156 16.61 -2.68 -22.13
CA GLU A 156 16.42 -3.89 -22.93
C GLU A 156 15.70 -5.00 -22.15
N ASP A 157 15.99 -5.12 -20.84
CA ASP A 157 15.40 -6.14 -19.96
C ASP A 157 13.89 -5.87 -19.73
N LEU A 158 13.46 -4.63 -19.96
CA LEU A 158 12.05 -4.20 -19.85
C LEU A 158 11.30 -4.24 -21.20
N LYS A 159 12.02 -4.53 -22.28
CA LYS A 159 11.44 -4.50 -23.63
C LYS A 159 10.48 -5.69 -23.82
N GLY A 160 9.31 -5.43 -24.36
CA GLY A 160 8.29 -6.46 -24.57
C GLY A 160 7.41 -6.79 -23.38
N LEU A 161 7.79 -6.34 -22.17
CA LEU A 161 6.98 -6.50 -20.97
C LEU A 161 5.84 -5.47 -20.95
N ASN A 162 4.69 -5.87 -20.40
CA ASN A 162 3.62 -4.91 -20.08
C ASN A 162 4.00 -4.06 -18.85
N PHE A 163 3.17 -3.06 -18.52
CA PHE A 163 3.47 -2.15 -17.41
C PHE A 163 3.56 -2.85 -16.06
N ASP A 164 2.66 -3.80 -15.78
CA ASP A 164 2.63 -4.55 -14.52
C ASP A 164 3.87 -5.42 -14.34
N GLU A 165 4.32 -6.08 -15.40
CA GLU A 165 5.54 -6.88 -15.41
C GLU A 165 6.78 -6.02 -15.16
N LYS A 166 6.85 -4.84 -15.79
CA LYS A 166 7.94 -3.87 -15.56
C LYS A 166 7.95 -3.38 -14.13
N LEU A 167 6.77 -3.01 -13.61
CA LEU A 167 6.61 -2.56 -12.23
C LEU A 167 7.02 -3.65 -11.24
N ALA A 168 6.58 -4.90 -11.47
CA ALA A 168 6.94 -6.05 -10.64
C ALA A 168 8.46 -6.27 -10.62
N LEU A 169 9.10 -6.25 -11.78
CA LEU A 169 10.55 -6.44 -11.90
C LEU A 169 11.34 -5.33 -11.17
N ILE A 170 10.95 -4.07 -11.36
CA ILE A 170 11.57 -2.92 -10.69
C ILE A 170 11.36 -3.01 -9.17
N SER A 171 10.13 -3.33 -8.73
CA SER A 171 9.78 -3.51 -7.32
C SER A 171 10.61 -4.61 -6.65
N ASP A 172 10.77 -5.75 -7.31
CA ASP A 172 11.57 -6.88 -6.80
C ASP A 172 13.06 -6.53 -6.68
N ARG A 173 13.58 -5.71 -7.57
CA ARG A 173 14.96 -5.24 -7.47
C ARG A 173 15.13 -4.20 -6.38
N LEU A 174 14.17 -3.29 -6.26
CA LEU A 174 14.17 -2.24 -5.25
C LEU A 174 14.02 -2.80 -3.83
N SER A 175 13.22 -3.88 -3.65
CA SER A 175 13.04 -4.56 -2.35
C SER A 175 14.32 -5.17 -1.80
N LYS A 176 15.30 -5.47 -2.66
CA LYS A 176 16.61 -6.04 -2.29
C LYS A 176 17.63 -4.98 -1.87
N VAL A 177 17.33 -3.70 -2.05
CA VAL A 177 18.21 -2.60 -1.63
C VAL A 177 18.05 -2.39 -0.12
N GLN A 178 19.06 -2.76 0.65
CA GLN A 178 19.03 -2.70 2.12
C GLN A 178 19.26 -1.27 2.65
N ASP A 179 20.10 -0.49 1.97
CA ASP A 179 20.38 0.89 2.35
C ASP A 179 19.16 1.78 2.06
N GLN A 180 18.55 2.32 3.13
CA GLN A 180 17.36 3.15 3.04
C GLN A 180 17.60 4.46 2.28
N THR A 181 18.76 5.09 2.44
CA THR A 181 19.08 6.33 1.73
C THR A 181 19.19 6.09 0.23
N LYS A 182 19.89 5.03 -0.15
CA LYS A 182 20.01 4.60 -1.54
C LYS A 182 18.66 4.21 -2.11
N ARG A 183 17.85 3.50 -1.35
CA ARG A 183 16.50 3.08 -1.74
C ARG A 183 15.60 4.28 -2.01
N ASN A 184 15.62 5.30 -1.14
CA ASN A 184 14.87 6.55 -1.31
C ASN A 184 15.34 7.34 -2.53
N SER A 185 16.66 7.42 -2.76
CA SER A 185 17.22 8.07 -3.95
C SER A 185 16.76 7.38 -5.24
N LEU A 186 16.82 6.05 -5.27
CA LEU A 186 16.34 5.26 -6.40
C LEU A 186 14.83 5.44 -6.63
N ALA A 187 14.03 5.48 -5.55
CA ALA A 187 12.60 5.74 -5.65
C ALA A 187 12.31 7.12 -6.28
N MET A 188 13.08 8.14 -5.88
CA MET A 188 12.95 9.48 -6.44
C MET A 188 13.29 9.51 -7.95
N ASP A 189 14.35 8.81 -8.36
CA ASP A 189 14.79 8.75 -9.75
C ASP A 189 13.82 7.93 -10.64
N LEU A 190 13.19 6.89 -10.08
CA LEU A 190 12.27 6.00 -10.79
C LEU A 190 10.84 6.56 -10.85
N PHE A 191 10.34 7.06 -9.71
CA PHE A 191 8.93 7.39 -9.50
C PHE A 191 8.70 8.90 -9.24
N GLY A 192 9.76 9.71 -9.21
CA GLY A 192 9.69 11.12 -8.87
C GLY A 192 9.56 11.36 -7.35
N ARG A 193 9.25 12.61 -6.98
CA ARG A 193 9.18 13.01 -5.54
C ARG A 193 8.15 12.23 -4.75
N ALA A 194 7.00 11.95 -5.34
CA ALA A 194 5.95 11.14 -4.72
C ALA A 194 6.39 9.67 -4.49
N GLY A 195 7.41 9.20 -5.22
CA GLY A 195 7.99 7.87 -5.05
C GLY A 195 8.63 7.64 -3.69
N ILE A 196 9.03 8.70 -2.98
CA ILE A 196 9.58 8.58 -1.63
C ILE A 196 8.50 8.10 -0.65
N GLN A 197 7.26 8.58 -0.78
CA GLN A 197 6.14 8.10 0.01
C GLN A 197 5.66 6.73 -0.49
N ALA A 198 5.57 6.58 -1.82
CA ALA A 198 5.09 5.35 -2.44
C ALA A 198 6.06 4.16 -2.35
N ILE A 199 7.31 4.36 -1.90
CA ILE A 199 8.34 3.30 -1.86
C ILE A 199 7.95 2.12 -0.97
N ASN A 200 7.17 2.36 0.09
CA ASN A 200 6.71 1.31 1.00
C ASN A 200 5.78 0.30 0.29
N VAL A 201 5.12 0.72 -0.79
CA VAL A 201 4.30 -0.12 -1.65
C VAL A 201 5.08 -0.55 -2.88
N LEU A 202 5.53 0.42 -3.68
CA LEU A 202 6.19 0.17 -4.96
C LEU A 202 7.57 -0.50 -4.82
N GLY A 203 8.18 -0.42 -3.64
CA GLY A 203 9.45 -1.08 -3.31
C GLY A 203 9.32 -2.29 -2.39
N ALA A 204 8.10 -2.76 -2.13
CA ALA A 204 7.86 -3.92 -1.25
C ALA A 204 8.14 -5.27 -1.93
N GLY A 205 8.21 -5.29 -3.25
CA GLY A 205 8.34 -6.50 -4.07
C GLY A 205 7.00 -7.02 -4.58
N SER A 206 7.05 -7.73 -5.70
CA SER A 206 5.86 -8.23 -6.41
C SER A 206 5.02 -9.19 -5.56
N ALA A 207 5.66 -10.03 -4.73
CA ALA A 207 4.97 -10.97 -3.86
C ALA A 207 4.09 -10.29 -2.81
N VAL A 208 4.53 -9.14 -2.25
CA VAL A 208 3.74 -8.36 -1.30
C VAL A 208 2.56 -7.70 -2.01
N MET A 209 2.80 -7.10 -3.18
CA MET A 209 1.74 -6.51 -3.98
C MET A 209 0.66 -7.52 -4.38
N GLN A 210 1.05 -8.75 -4.75
CA GLN A 210 0.11 -9.83 -5.07
C GLN A 210 -0.74 -10.25 -3.86
N LYS A 211 -0.15 -10.33 -2.66
CA LYS A 211 -0.91 -10.63 -1.44
C LYS A 211 -1.95 -9.56 -1.14
N LEU A 212 -1.58 -8.29 -1.23
CA LEU A 212 -2.49 -7.17 -1.01
C LEU A 212 -3.59 -7.10 -2.08
N SER A 213 -3.26 -7.40 -3.34
CA SER A 213 -4.23 -7.54 -4.43
C SER A 213 -5.25 -8.65 -4.11
N ALA A 214 -4.80 -9.84 -3.74
CA ALA A 214 -5.68 -10.94 -3.35
C ALA A 214 -6.57 -10.61 -2.14
N GLU A 215 -6.06 -9.83 -1.19
CA GLU A 215 -6.82 -9.34 -0.05
C GLU A 215 -7.91 -8.35 -0.48
N ALA A 216 -7.59 -7.39 -1.35
CA ALA A 216 -8.56 -6.43 -1.89
C ALA A 216 -9.72 -7.14 -2.62
N HIS A 217 -9.42 -8.17 -3.40
CA HIS A 217 -10.44 -9.01 -4.06
C HIS A 217 -11.29 -9.77 -3.03
N LYS A 218 -10.70 -10.36 -2.01
CA LYS A 218 -11.39 -11.06 -0.93
C LYS A 218 -12.37 -10.16 -0.18
N LEU A 219 -12.01 -8.90 -0.02
CA LEU A 219 -12.83 -7.88 0.65
C LEU A 219 -13.90 -7.27 -0.26
N GLY A 220 -13.93 -7.63 -1.55
CA GLY A 220 -14.89 -7.09 -2.53
C GLY A 220 -14.68 -5.60 -2.82
N LEU A 221 -13.45 -5.10 -2.67
CA LEU A 221 -13.12 -3.68 -2.86
C LEU A 221 -12.80 -3.34 -4.32
N ILE A 222 -12.65 -4.32 -5.17
CA ILE A 222 -12.32 -4.14 -6.59
C ILE A 222 -13.60 -4.20 -7.41
N LEU A 223 -13.94 -3.09 -8.04
CA LEU A 223 -15.05 -3.01 -8.97
C LEU A 223 -14.59 -3.57 -10.32
N GLY A 224 -15.06 -4.76 -10.67
CA GLY A 224 -14.85 -5.34 -12.00
C GLY A 224 -15.77 -4.68 -13.04
N LYS A 225 -15.41 -4.78 -14.32
CA LYS A 225 -16.36 -4.54 -15.40
C LYS A 225 -17.32 -5.72 -15.43
N GLU A 226 -18.61 -5.50 -15.13
CA GLU A 226 -19.67 -6.38 -15.61
C GLU A 226 -19.85 -6.24 -17.12
#